data_07ea3351d1c322a92252d3f68217fbf1
#
_entry.id   07ea3351d1c322a92252d3f68217fbf1
#
_cell.length_a   1.000
_cell.length_b   1.000
_cell.length_c   1.000
_cell.angle_alpha   90.00
_cell.angle_beta   90.00
_cell.angle_gamma   90.00
#
_symmetry.space_group_name_H-M   'P 1'
#
loop_
_entity.id
_entity.type
_entity.pdbx_description
1 polymer ?
#
loop_
_entity_poly.entity_id
_entity_poly.type
_entity_poly.pdbx_seq_one_letter_code
_entity_poly.pdbx_strand_id
1 'polypeptide(L)' 'MKELNSQTIQNKLRNKFLKKGVKMAGPETIFFSNDTKIGKNVIIEPYVVIGKKVQIGSNVIIKSFSHLESCKIENR' A
#
# COMPACT_ATOMS: atom_id res chain seq x y z
N MET A 1 6.72 6.12 15.71
CA MET A 1 5.90 5.21 16.39
C MET A 1 6.01 3.82 15.88
N LYS A 2 6.44 3.03 16.69
CA LYS A 2 6.65 1.64 16.34
C LYS A 2 5.38 0.91 16.00
N GLU A 3 4.24 1.42 16.44
CA GLU A 3 2.98 0.72 16.22
C GLU A 3 2.63 0.59 14.76
N LEU A 4 3.03 1.55 13.93
CA LEU A 4 2.73 1.44 12.51
C LEU A 4 3.45 0.28 11.84
N ASN A 5 4.53 -0.20 12.47
CA ASN A 5 5.29 -1.31 11.92
C ASN A 5 4.96 -2.63 12.57
N SER A 6 4.01 -2.65 13.51
CA SER A 6 3.63 -3.92 14.12
C SER A 6 2.89 -4.78 13.11
N GLN A 7 3.10 -6.08 13.21
CA GLN A 7 2.44 -7.01 12.29
C GLN A 7 0.93 -6.94 12.40
N THR A 8 0.41 -6.71 13.60
CA THR A 8 -1.03 -6.65 13.80
C THR A 8 -1.64 -5.50 13.01
N ILE A 9 -1.05 -4.31 13.11
CA ILE A 9 -1.57 -3.15 12.40
C ILE A 9 -1.40 -3.32 10.90
N GLN A 10 -0.25 -3.80 10.47
CA GLN A 10 0.00 -3.99 9.05
C GLN A 10 -0.95 -5.04 8.47
N ASN A 11 -1.22 -6.11 9.20
CA ASN A 11 -2.14 -7.13 8.72
C ASN A 11 -3.55 -6.57 8.55
N LYS A 12 -3.99 -5.70 9.44
CA LYS A 12 -5.29 -5.07 9.28
C LYS A 12 -5.35 -4.21 8.03
N LEU A 13 -4.31 -3.43 7.79
CA LEU A 13 -4.25 -2.59 6.60
C LEU A 13 -4.19 -3.43 5.34
N ARG A 14 -3.38 -4.47 5.34
CA ARG A 14 -3.27 -5.37 4.18
C ARG A 14 -4.61 -6.01 3.86
N ASN A 15 -5.30 -6.51 4.88
CA ASN A 15 -6.60 -7.13 4.67
C ASN A 15 -7.63 -6.14 4.15
N LYS A 16 -7.60 -4.91 4.65
CA LYS A 16 -8.49 -3.87 4.19
C LYS A 16 -8.33 -3.65 2.68
N PHE A 17 -7.10 -3.56 2.21
CA PHE A 17 -6.86 -3.30 0.80
C PHE A 17 -7.10 -4.54 -0.07
N LEU A 18 -6.80 -5.72 0.47
CA LEU A 18 -7.11 -6.95 -0.26
C LEU A 18 -8.62 -7.07 -0.51
N LYS A 19 -9.43 -6.69 0.46
CA LYS A 19 -10.89 -6.72 0.28
C LYS A 19 -11.35 -5.71 -0.76
N LYS A 20 -10.60 -4.66 -0.97
CA LYS A 20 -10.94 -3.66 -1.99
C LYS A 20 -10.49 -4.06 -3.39
N GLY A 21 -9.80 -5.18 -3.51
CA GLY A 21 -9.35 -5.64 -4.81
C GLY A 21 -7.93 -5.26 -5.16
N VAL A 22 -7.16 -4.76 -4.19
CA VAL A 22 -5.74 -4.51 -4.39
C VAL A 22 -5.02 -5.85 -4.41
N LYS A 23 -4.17 -6.06 -5.40
CA LYS A 23 -3.38 -7.28 -5.48
C LYS A 23 -1.99 -7.02 -4.96
N MET A 24 -1.54 -7.89 -4.08
CA MET A 24 -0.23 -7.77 -3.45
C MET A 24 0.54 -9.06 -3.62
N ALA A 25 1.69 -8.97 -4.25
CA ALA A 25 2.59 -10.12 -4.31
C ALA A 25 3.49 -10.05 -3.09
N GLY A 26 3.35 -11.02 -2.17
CA GLY A 26 4.12 -11.00 -0.94
C GLY A 26 3.66 -9.93 0.03
N PRO A 27 2.39 -9.98 0.50
CA PRO A 27 1.86 -8.91 1.35
C PRO A 27 2.72 -8.62 2.58
N GLU A 28 3.42 -9.62 3.09
CA GLU A 28 4.25 -9.45 4.28
C GLU A 28 5.44 -8.53 4.04
N THR A 29 5.75 -8.21 2.79
CA THR A 29 6.85 -7.31 2.44
C THR A 29 6.37 -5.91 2.09
N ILE A 30 5.07 -5.64 2.24
CA ILE A 30 4.49 -4.35 1.86
C ILE A 30 3.97 -3.69 3.12
N PHE A 31 4.39 -2.45 3.35
CA PHE A 31 3.99 -1.70 4.54
C PHE A 31 3.20 -0.46 4.16
N PHE A 32 2.14 -0.19 4.92
CA PHE A 32 1.24 0.91 4.68
C PHE A 32 1.24 1.88 5.85
N SER A 33 0.77 3.10 5.60
CA SER A 33 0.47 4.05 6.65
C SER A 33 -1.03 4.03 6.93
N ASN A 34 -1.43 4.53 8.10
CA ASN A 34 -2.84 4.60 8.45
C ASN A 34 -3.65 5.47 7.50
N ASP A 35 -3.02 6.46 6.89
CA ASP A 35 -3.71 7.38 6.00
C ASP A 35 -3.56 7.02 4.52
N THR A 36 -3.09 5.82 4.22
CA THR A 36 -2.95 5.39 2.83
C THR A 36 -4.32 5.24 2.17
N LYS A 37 -4.44 5.77 0.96
CA LYS A 37 -5.66 5.63 0.17
C LYS A 37 -5.31 5.01 -1.17
N ILE A 38 -6.04 3.97 -1.54
CA ILE A 38 -5.75 3.20 -2.75
C ILE A 38 -7.05 2.95 -3.50
N GLY A 39 -7.03 3.18 -4.80
CA GLY A 39 -8.18 2.92 -5.66
C GLY A 39 -8.32 1.45 -6.00
N LYS A 40 -9.07 1.18 -7.07
CA LYS A 40 -9.36 -0.20 -7.49
C LYS A 40 -8.33 -0.69 -8.49
N ASN A 41 -8.20 -2.01 -8.58
CA ASN A 41 -7.34 -2.66 -9.58
C ASN A 41 -5.89 -2.20 -9.48
N VAL A 42 -5.41 -2.05 -8.27
CA VAL A 42 -4.02 -1.68 -8.02
C VAL A 42 -3.23 -2.95 -7.76
N ILE A 43 -2.05 -3.02 -8.33
CA ILE A 43 -1.13 -4.14 -8.11
C ILE A 43 0.11 -3.60 -7.44
N ILE A 44 0.49 -4.23 -6.33
CA ILE A 44 1.66 -3.82 -5.58
C ILE A 44 2.65 -4.98 -5.55
N GLU A 45 3.84 -4.74 -6.05
CA GLU A 45 4.89 -5.76 -6.09
C GLU A 45 5.60 -5.85 -4.73
N PRO A 46 6.42 -6.89 -4.50
CA PRO A 46 7.06 -7.08 -3.20
C PRO A 46 8.01 -5.94 -2.82
N TYR A 47 8.21 -5.79 -1.52
CA TYR A 47 9.16 -4.83 -0.96
C TYR A 47 8.81 -3.39 -1.32
N VAL A 48 7.59 -3.00 -0.97
CA VAL A 48 7.11 -1.64 -1.18
C VAL A 48 6.76 -1.05 0.18
N VAL A 49 7.20 0.19 0.41
CA VAL A 49 6.87 0.93 1.62
C VAL A 49 6.06 2.15 1.23
N ILE A 50 4.86 2.26 1.79
CA ILE A 50 3.98 3.39 1.52
C ILE A 50 3.88 4.22 2.79
N GLY A 51 4.53 5.37 2.75
CA GLY A 51 4.58 6.26 3.90
C GLY A 51 3.34 7.13 4.00
N LYS A 52 3.47 8.23 4.75
CA LYS A 52 2.34 9.09 5.02
C LYS A 52 1.94 9.92 3.80
N LYS A 53 0.67 10.31 3.76
CA LYS A 53 0.13 11.22 2.76
C LYS A 53 0.31 10.71 1.35
N VAL A 54 0.01 9.42 1.15
CA VAL A 54 0.08 8.81 -0.17
C VAL A 54 -1.33 8.47 -0.62
N GLN A 55 -1.66 8.86 -1.84
CA GLN A 55 -2.91 8.48 -2.50
C GLN A 55 -2.58 7.82 -3.81
N ILE A 56 -3.14 6.65 -4.02
CA ILE A 56 -2.91 5.87 -5.24
C ILE A 56 -4.24 5.73 -5.97
N GLY A 57 -4.28 6.15 -7.21
CA GLY A 57 -5.48 6.04 -8.02
C GLY A 57 -5.78 4.61 -8.41
N SER A 58 -6.69 4.45 -9.37
CA SER A 58 -7.08 3.12 -9.82
C SER A 58 -6.21 2.69 -11.00
N ASN A 59 -6.10 1.37 -11.18
CA ASN A 59 -5.40 0.77 -12.32
C ASN A 59 -3.91 1.12 -12.32
N VAL A 60 -3.30 1.14 -11.14
CA VAL A 60 -1.90 1.52 -10.96
C VAL A 60 -1.09 0.30 -10.58
N ILE A 61 0.12 0.21 -11.08
CA ILE A 61 1.07 -0.84 -10.69
C ILE A 61 2.23 -0.18 -9.95
N ILE A 62 2.45 -0.62 -8.70
CA ILE A 62 3.56 -0.13 -7.89
C ILE A 62 4.67 -1.17 -7.96
N LYS A 63 5.80 -0.78 -8.51
CA LYS A 63 6.91 -1.70 -8.74
C LYS A 63 7.67 -1.98 -7.45
N SER A 64 8.38 -3.11 -7.45
CA SER A 64 9.17 -3.54 -6.30
C SER A 64 10.19 -2.49 -5.89
N PHE A 65 10.49 -2.47 -4.60
CA PHE A 65 11.49 -1.59 -3.99
C PHE A 65 11.13 -0.12 -4.11
N SER A 66 9.83 0.17 -4.19
CA SER A 66 9.36 1.55 -4.19
C SER A 66 9.14 2.04 -2.77
N HIS A 67 9.48 3.30 -2.54
CA HIS A 67 9.17 3.97 -1.28
C HIS A 67 8.43 5.25 -1.61
N LEU A 68 7.16 5.29 -1.25
CA LEU A 68 6.30 6.43 -1.57
C LEU A 68 6.02 7.23 -0.32
N GLU A 69 6.02 8.55 -0.48
CA GLU A 69 5.78 9.43 0.66
C GLU A 69 5.28 10.76 0.14
N SER A 70 4.20 11.27 0.75
CA SER A 70 3.66 12.60 0.43
C SER A 70 3.48 12.79 -1.07
N CYS A 71 2.87 11.81 -1.72
CA CYS A 71 2.66 11.91 -3.16
C CYS A 71 1.29 11.40 -3.54
N LYS A 72 0.90 11.70 -4.77
CA LYS A 72 -0.36 11.26 -5.31
C LYS A 72 -0.09 10.64 -6.67
N ILE A 73 -0.52 9.40 -6.84
CA ILE A 73 -0.36 8.68 -8.09
C ILE A 73 -1.71 8.64 -8.78
N GLU A 74 -1.77 9.22 -9.96
CA GLU A 74 -3.03 9.34 -10.69
C GLU A 74 -3.44 8.01 -11.29
N ASN A 75 -4.70 7.93 -11.67
CA ASN A 75 -5.20 6.75 -12.38
C ASN A 75 -4.45 6.55 -13.68
N ARG A 76 -4.37 5.30 -14.07
CA ARG A 76 -3.75 4.94 -15.35
C ARG A 76 -4.81 4.61 -16.37
#